data_2a7960ff2f849ed144dcf463e24b6227
#
_entry.id   2a7960ff2f849ed144dcf463e24b6227
#
_cell.length_a   1.000
_cell.length_b   1.000
_cell.length_c   1.000
_cell.angle_alpha   90.00
_cell.angle_beta   90.00
_cell.angle_gamma   90.00
#
_symmetry.space_group_name_H-M   'P 1'
#
loop_
_entity.id
_entity.type
_entity.pdbx_description
1 polymer ?
#
loop_
_entity_poly.entity_id
_entity_poly.type
_entity_poly.pdbx_seq_one_letter_code
_entity_poly.pdbx_strand_id
1 'polypeptide(L)'
;LTDSKETSKEEKKILKGIVNFGNVETRQIMCPRIDVFALESDMKIIDIIEELKAKGFSRVPVYEENLDKITGVLYVKDLLPHLEKEDFNWTSLLRKPLYIPENKKLDDLLTEFKSKKIHMGIVVDEYGGTSGIITLEDVIEEIFGEISGEFDIEDNLFSKLDDHTFIFDSKINLQDFYRAINLKDSSTFEEIALEIETLGGFLIEKIKKIPKVGQVITHDSYKFVIEIVDKKRIKQVKLILQKNK
;
A
#
# COMPACT_ATOMS: atom_id res chain seq x y z
N LEU A 1 9.99 -18.86 24.68
CA LEU A 1 9.72 -17.93 25.82
C LEU A 1 9.76 -16.46 25.43
N THR A 2 10.20 -16.12 24.19
CA THR A 2 10.21 -14.75 23.62
C THR A 2 8.89 -14.37 22.97
N ASP A 3 8.16 -15.30 22.35
CA ASP A 3 6.88 -15.07 21.67
C ASP A 3 5.78 -14.48 22.59
N SER A 4 5.75 -14.86 23.87
CA SER A 4 4.71 -14.39 24.80
C SER A 4 4.84 -12.92 25.22
N LYS A 5 6.00 -12.27 25.01
CA LYS A 5 6.21 -10.84 25.36
C LYS A 5 5.88 -9.89 24.19
N GLU A 6 6.11 -10.33 22.95
CA GLU A 6 5.77 -9.54 21.77
C GLU A 6 4.27 -9.58 21.50
N THR A 7 3.64 -10.75 21.54
CA THR A 7 2.16 -10.91 21.47
C THR A 7 1.46 -10.02 22.49
N SER A 8 1.97 -9.97 23.73
CA SER A 8 1.42 -9.10 24.79
C SER A 8 1.56 -7.58 24.50
N LYS A 9 2.51 -7.15 23.67
CA LYS A 9 2.67 -5.73 23.29
C LYS A 9 1.71 -5.34 22.17
N GLU A 10 1.53 -6.20 21.17
CA GLU A 10 0.57 -6.00 20.08
C GLU A 10 -0.88 -6.02 20.59
N GLU A 11 -1.24 -7.00 21.43
CA GLU A 11 -2.54 -7.04 22.07
C GLU A 11 -2.84 -5.76 22.86
N LYS A 12 -1.85 -5.22 23.60
CA LYS A 12 -2.00 -3.95 24.32
C LYS A 12 -2.15 -2.76 23.38
N LYS A 13 -1.48 -2.76 22.22
CA LYS A 13 -1.60 -1.70 21.20
C LYS A 13 -3.01 -1.71 20.61
N ILE A 14 -3.52 -2.89 20.23
CA ILE A 14 -4.88 -3.07 19.71
C ILE A 14 -5.94 -2.64 20.74
N LEU A 15 -5.80 -3.10 22.00
CA LEU A 15 -6.73 -2.70 23.08
C LEU A 15 -6.74 -1.18 23.29
N LYS A 16 -5.57 -0.55 23.20
CA LYS A 16 -5.45 0.92 23.31
C LYS A 16 -6.09 1.62 22.10
N GLY A 17 -5.90 1.09 20.89
CA GLY A 17 -6.56 1.55 19.67
C GLY A 17 -8.08 1.51 19.84
N ILE A 18 -8.64 0.36 20.24
CA ILE A 18 -10.08 0.18 20.43
C ILE A 18 -10.66 1.18 21.46
N VAL A 19 -9.97 1.39 22.59
CA VAL A 19 -10.42 2.32 23.64
C VAL A 19 -10.46 3.77 23.16
N ASN A 20 -9.49 4.17 22.32
CA ASN A 20 -9.40 5.53 21.81
C ASN A 20 -10.27 5.77 20.57
N PHE A 21 -10.53 4.74 19.78
CA PHE A 21 -11.20 4.80 18.49
C PHE A 21 -12.52 5.58 18.47
N GLY A 22 -13.37 5.37 19.48
CA GLY A 22 -14.64 6.09 19.62
C GLY A 22 -14.49 7.59 19.91
N ASN A 23 -13.28 8.07 20.25
CA ASN A 23 -13.00 9.49 20.50
C ASN A 23 -12.35 10.20 19.33
N VAL A 24 -11.78 9.46 18.36
CA VAL A 24 -11.09 10.02 17.20
C VAL A 24 -12.11 10.57 16.20
N GLU A 25 -11.80 11.73 15.63
CA GLU A 25 -12.62 12.39 14.61
C GLU A 25 -12.02 12.17 13.23
N THR A 26 -12.87 12.13 12.21
CA THR A 26 -12.49 11.93 10.80
C THR A 26 -11.33 12.84 10.35
N ARG A 27 -11.35 14.13 10.74
CA ARG A 27 -10.30 15.11 10.41
C ARG A 27 -8.90 14.75 10.89
N GLN A 28 -8.78 13.88 11.89
CA GLN A 28 -7.49 13.52 12.49
C GLN A 28 -6.72 12.49 11.66
N ILE A 29 -7.44 11.71 10.85
CA ILE A 29 -6.84 10.61 10.07
C ILE A 29 -7.11 10.70 8.57
N MET A 30 -7.97 11.65 8.11
CA MET A 30 -8.25 11.81 6.67
C MET A 30 -6.99 12.18 5.89
N CYS A 31 -6.93 11.78 4.61
CA CYS A 31 -6.01 12.34 3.65
C CYS A 31 -6.44 13.80 3.36
N PRO A 32 -5.61 14.81 3.70
CA PRO A 32 -5.98 16.21 3.55
C PRO A 32 -6.08 16.61 2.07
N ARG A 33 -6.90 17.60 1.76
CA ARG A 33 -7.21 18.09 0.41
C ARG A 33 -5.97 18.28 -0.48
N ILE A 34 -4.89 18.77 0.08
CA ILE A 34 -3.65 19.07 -0.65
C ILE A 34 -2.98 17.79 -1.20
N ASP A 35 -3.21 16.65 -0.56
CA ASP A 35 -2.62 15.37 -0.91
C ASP A 35 -3.57 14.47 -1.69
N VAL A 36 -4.83 14.91 -1.89
CA VAL A 36 -5.85 14.12 -2.62
C VAL A 36 -5.49 14.05 -4.10
N PHE A 37 -5.31 12.85 -4.60
CA PHE A 37 -5.33 12.60 -6.03
C PHE A 37 -6.78 12.47 -6.50
N ALA A 38 -7.19 13.31 -7.45
CA ALA A 38 -8.52 13.32 -8.03
C ALA A 38 -8.45 13.58 -9.54
N LEU A 39 -9.46 13.14 -10.28
CA LEU A 39 -9.57 13.31 -11.74
C LEU A 39 -10.59 14.39 -12.08
N GLU A 40 -10.34 15.15 -13.13
CA GLU A 40 -11.31 16.10 -13.67
C GLU A 40 -12.29 15.39 -14.61
N SER A 41 -13.57 15.75 -14.54
CA SER A 41 -14.65 15.02 -15.24
C SER A 41 -14.61 15.15 -16.77
N ASP A 42 -13.90 16.14 -17.30
CA ASP A 42 -13.74 16.39 -18.73
C ASP A 42 -12.50 15.71 -19.35
N MET A 43 -11.68 15.06 -18.54
CA MET A 43 -10.49 14.32 -19.00
C MET A 43 -10.87 13.21 -19.99
N LYS A 44 -10.01 12.98 -20.97
CA LYS A 44 -10.16 11.85 -21.88
C LYS A 44 -9.81 10.54 -21.20
N ILE A 45 -10.49 9.47 -21.59
CA ILE A 45 -10.28 8.14 -20.99
C ILE A 45 -8.81 7.67 -21.08
N ILE A 46 -8.11 8.03 -22.18
CA ILE A 46 -6.74 7.63 -22.40
C ILE A 46 -5.78 8.26 -21.37
N ASP A 47 -5.98 9.56 -21.08
CA ASP A 47 -5.17 10.30 -20.11
C ASP A 47 -5.40 9.76 -18.69
N ILE A 48 -6.65 9.43 -18.36
CA ILE A 48 -7.05 8.84 -17.08
C ILE A 48 -6.37 7.48 -16.86
N ILE A 49 -6.34 6.65 -17.90
CA ILE A 49 -5.72 5.31 -17.81
C ILE A 49 -4.22 5.45 -17.51
N GLU A 50 -3.53 6.41 -18.14
CA GLU A 50 -2.10 6.64 -17.90
C GLU A 50 -1.85 7.11 -16.47
N GLU A 51 -2.62 8.08 -15.97
CA GLU A 51 -2.50 8.57 -14.59
C GLU A 51 -2.80 7.47 -13.56
N LEU A 52 -3.85 6.69 -13.76
CA LEU A 52 -4.23 5.61 -12.86
C LEU A 52 -3.17 4.50 -12.80
N LYS A 53 -2.56 4.15 -13.94
CA LYS A 53 -1.44 3.18 -13.98
C LYS A 53 -0.22 3.68 -13.20
N ALA A 54 0.05 4.98 -13.25
CA ALA A 54 1.19 5.57 -12.55
C ALA A 54 0.98 5.61 -11.03
N LYS A 55 -0.27 5.78 -10.57
CA LYS A 55 -0.61 5.96 -9.15
C LYS A 55 -1.05 4.67 -8.43
N GLY A 56 -1.68 3.73 -9.11
CA GLY A 56 -2.10 2.44 -8.54
C GLY A 56 -3.33 2.48 -7.62
N PHE A 57 -4.10 3.56 -7.60
CA PHE A 57 -5.29 3.69 -6.76
C PHE A 57 -6.45 2.83 -7.24
N SER A 58 -7.21 2.25 -6.32
CA SER A 58 -8.41 1.45 -6.63
C SER A 58 -9.67 2.29 -6.79
N ARG A 59 -9.71 3.46 -6.12
CA ARG A 59 -10.85 4.40 -6.11
C ARG A 59 -10.32 5.82 -6.18
N VAL A 60 -10.93 6.67 -6.99
CA VAL A 60 -10.49 8.03 -7.19
C VAL A 60 -11.69 8.97 -7.20
N PRO A 61 -11.69 10.06 -6.43
CA PRO A 61 -12.69 11.13 -6.55
C PRO A 61 -12.62 11.79 -7.91
N VAL A 62 -13.79 12.18 -8.42
CA VAL A 62 -13.90 12.91 -9.68
C VAL A 62 -14.62 14.23 -9.41
N TYR A 63 -14.03 15.31 -9.89
CA TYR A 63 -14.55 16.67 -9.68
C TYR A 63 -14.86 17.39 -11.00
N GLU A 64 -15.67 18.43 -10.90
CA GLU A 64 -15.94 19.38 -11.96
C GLU A 64 -15.47 20.77 -11.50
N GLU A 65 -14.69 21.47 -12.31
CA GLU A 65 -14.10 22.79 -12.02
C GLU A 65 -13.07 22.79 -10.86
N ASN A 66 -13.43 22.28 -9.70
CA ASN A 66 -12.54 22.21 -8.52
C ASN A 66 -12.97 21.11 -7.54
N LEU A 67 -12.13 20.83 -6.56
CA LEU A 67 -12.35 19.77 -5.58
C LEU A 67 -13.57 19.98 -4.65
N ASP A 68 -14.16 21.16 -4.60
CA ASP A 68 -15.39 21.38 -3.82
C ASP A 68 -16.63 20.86 -4.57
N LYS A 69 -16.48 20.57 -5.85
CA LYS A 69 -17.57 20.05 -6.70
C LYS A 69 -17.28 18.61 -7.11
N ILE A 70 -17.28 17.70 -6.15
CA ILE A 70 -17.11 16.26 -6.43
C ILE A 70 -18.39 15.73 -7.06
N THR A 71 -18.27 15.21 -8.30
CA THR A 71 -19.37 14.63 -9.08
C THR A 71 -19.54 13.15 -8.80
N GLY A 72 -18.49 12.45 -8.38
CA GLY A 72 -18.56 11.03 -8.09
C GLY A 72 -17.23 10.41 -7.65
N VAL A 73 -17.26 9.12 -7.45
CA VAL A 73 -16.08 8.28 -7.19
C VAL A 73 -15.95 7.24 -8.29
N LEU A 74 -14.83 7.24 -8.98
CA LEU A 74 -14.48 6.24 -9.98
C LEU A 74 -13.88 5.01 -9.29
N TYR A 75 -14.42 3.85 -9.57
CA TYR A 75 -13.79 2.59 -9.21
C TYR A 75 -12.97 2.10 -10.41
N VAL A 76 -11.65 2.06 -10.27
CA VAL A 76 -10.73 1.76 -11.37
C VAL A 76 -11.03 0.42 -12.06
N LYS A 77 -11.45 -0.58 -11.28
CA LYS A 77 -11.88 -1.88 -11.83
C LYS A 77 -13.04 -1.78 -12.82
N ASP A 78 -13.91 -0.80 -12.67
CA ASP A 78 -15.08 -0.62 -13.55
C ASP A 78 -14.68 -0.09 -14.94
N LEU A 79 -13.44 0.48 -15.08
CA LEU A 79 -12.85 0.87 -16.37
C LEU A 79 -12.31 -0.33 -17.17
N LEU A 80 -11.94 -1.43 -16.53
CA LEU A 80 -11.25 -2.55 -17.19
C LEU A 80 -11.96 -3.06 -18.46
N PRO A 81 -13.31 -3.20 -18.51
CA PRO A 81 -14.01 -3.64 -19.72
C PRO A 81 -14.04 -2.60 -20.86
N HIS A 82 -13.53 -1.39 -20.61
CA HIS A 82 -13.65 -0.24 -21.52
C HIS A 82 -12.30 0.32 -21.98
N LEU A 83 -11.19 -0.32 -21.63
CA LEU A 83 -9.83 0.15 -21.92
C LEU A 83 -9.51 0.32 -23.41
N GLU A 84 -10.20 -0.42 -24.27
CA GLU A 84 -9.99 -0.41 -25.74
C GLU A 84 -10.95 0.58 -26.47
N LYS A 85 -11.81 1.29 -25.74
CA LYS A 85 -12.81 2.18 -26.31
C LYS A 85 -12.40 3.66 -26.17
N GLU A 86 -11.91 4.26 -27.24
CA GLU A 86 -11.39 5.63 -27.24
C GLU A 86 -12.48 6.68 -26.92
N ASP A 87 -13.72 6.48 -27.38
CA ASP A 87 -14.84 7.43 -27.21
C ASP A 87 -15.84 7.03 -26.10
N PHE A 88 -15.38 6.24 -25.12
CA PHE A 88 -16.26 5.82 -24.05
C PHE A 88 -16.50 6.94 -23.04
N ASN A 89 -17.78 7.24 -22.75
CA ASN A 89 -18.14 8.17 -21.68
C ASN A 89 -17.93 7.50 -20.31
N TRP A 90 -16.71 7.61 -19.78
CA TRP A 90 -16.29 6.99 -18.53
C TRP A 90 -16.98 7.61 -17.29
N THR A 91 -17.48 8.87 -17.38
CA THR A 91 -18.22 9.49 -16.26
C THR A 91 -19.54 8.78 -15.96
N SER A 92 -20.05 7.99 -16.89
CA SER A 92 -21.23 7.12 -16.66
C SER A 92 -20.97 6.00 -15.64
N LEU A 93 -19.70 5.70 -15.32
CA LEU A 93 -19.29 4.70 -14.32
C LEU A 93 -19.18 5.29 -12.90
N LEU A 94 -19.31 6.60 -12.75
CA LEU A 94 -19.16 7.26 -11.46
C LEU A 94 -20.23 6.83 -10.49
N ARG A 95 -19.79 6.49 -9.29
CA ARG A 95 -20.68 6.18 -8.17
C ARG A 95 -20.90 7.42 -7.33
N LYS A 96 -22.11 7.52 -6.75
CA LYS A 96 -22.46 8.66 -5.90
C LYS A 96 -21.50 8.78 -4.72
N PRO A 97 -20.92 9.96 -4.45
CA PRO A 97 -20.02 10.16 -3.34
C PRO A 97 -20.76 10.09 -2.00
N LEU A 98 -20.07 9.62 -0.97
CA LEU A 98 -20.52 9.71 0.42
C LEU A 98 -19.82 10.91 1.06
N TYR A 99 -20.58 11.94 1.44
CA TYR A 99 -20.04 13.08 2.16
C TYR A 99 -20.04 12.85 3.65
N ILE A 100 -18.93 13.18 4.31
CA ILE A 100 -18.66 12.90 5.72
C ILE A 100 -18.22 14.20 6.40
N PRO A 101 -18.90 14.67 7.46
CA PRO A 101 -18.41 15.81 8.24
C PRO A 101 -17.07 15.53 8.90
N GLU A 102 -16.20 16.54 8.98
CA GLU A 102 -14.87 16.44 9.61
C GLU A 102 -14.91 15.96 11.06
N ASN A 103 -15.94 16.35 11.82
CA ASN A 103 -16.10 16.04 13.23
C ASN A 103 -16.78 14.69 13.50
N LYS A 104 -17.11 13.92 12.46
CA LYS A 104 -17.71 12.60 12.62
C LYS A 104 -16.75 11.64 13.32
N LYS A 105 -17.26 10.91 14.31
CA LYS A 105 -16.48 9.90 15.05
C LYS A 105 -16.25 8.65 14.20
N LEU A 106 -15.08 8.01 14.39
CA LEU A 106 -14.67 6.87 13.56
C LEU A 106 -15.52 5.63 13.77
N ASP A 107 -16.07 5.40 14.94
CA ASP A 107 -16.98 4.28 15.22
C ASP A 107 -18.30 4.40 14.43
N ASP A 108 -18.87 5.61 14.39
CA ASP A 108 -20.03 5.92 13.56
C ASP A 108 -19.71 5.83 12.07
N LEU A 109 -18.53 6.30 11.66
CA LEU A 109 -18.07 6.23 10.27
C LEU A 109 -17.88 4.80 9.82
N LEU A 110 -17.23 3.95 10.64
CA LEU A 110 -17.05 2.53 10.37
C LEU A 110 -18.39 1.82 10.17
N THR A 111 -19.36 2.13 11.03
CA THR A 111 -20.72 1.58 10.94
C THR A 111 -21.39 2.00 9.63
N GLU A 112 -21.22 3.27 9.24
CA GLU A 112 -21.79 3.81 7.99
C GLU A 112 -21.14 3.17 6.75
N PHE A 113 -19.82 3.05 6.70
CA PHE A 113 -19.11 2.37 5.63
C PHE A 113 -19.58 0.92 5.45
N LYS A 114 -19.69 0.17 6.55
CA LYS A 114 -20.18 -1.21 6.53
C LYS A 114 -21.63 -1.32 6.06
N SER A 115 -22.51 -0.49 6.58
CA SER A 115 -23.95 -0.53 6.26
C SER A 115 -24.23 -0.18 4.78
N LYS A 116 -23.52 0.82 4.26
CA LYS A 116 -23.66 1.29 2.88
C LYS A 116 -22.77 0.52 1.89
N LYS A 117 -21.88 -0.35 2.36
CA LYS A 117 -20.87 -1.05 1.55
C LYS A 117 -20.02 -0.10 0.70
N ILE A 118 -19.63 1.04 1.30
CA ILE A 118 -18.79 2.07 0.70
C ILE A 118 -17.43 2.04 1.39
N HIS A 119 -16.37 2.25 0.62
CA HIS A 119 -14.98 2.17 1.10
C HIS A 119 -14.23 3.50 0.98
N MET A 120 -14.87 4.56 0.52
CA MET A 120 -14.28 5.91 0.41
C MET A 120 -15.35 6.95 0.64
N GLY A 121 -15.02 7.95 1.45
CA GLY A 121 -15.86 9.13 1.70
C GLY A 121 -15.13 10.42 1.37
N ILE A 122 -15.89 11.44 0.99
CA ILE A 122 -15.42 12.81 0.79
C ILE A 122 -15.67 13.56 2.09
N VAL A 123 -14.60 14.05 2.70
CA VAL A 123 -14.69 14.80 3.96
C VAL A 123 -14.96 16.26 3.66
N VAL A 124 -15.97 16.82 4.36
CA VAL A 124 -16.43 18.20 4.13
C VAL A 124 -16.43 19.00 5.43
N ASP A 125 -16.12 20.29 5.28
CA ASP A 125 -16.21 21.28 6.34
C ASP A 125 -17.65 21.78 6.58
N GLU A 126 -17.83 22.71 7.52
CA GLU A 126 -19.13 23.31 7.87
C GLU A 126 -19.72 24.18 6.76
N TYR A 127 -18.93 24.59 5.79
CA TYR A 127 -19.33 25.41 4.66
C TYR A 127 -19.61 24.59 3.39
N GLY A 128 -19.38 23.26 3.46
CA GLY A 128 -19.57 22.35 2.34
C GLY A 128 -18.34 22.24 1.41
N GLY A 129 -17.21 22.85 1.79
CA GLY A 129 -15.94 22.70 1.10
C GLY A 129 -15.33 21.32 1.34
N THR A 130 -14.62 20.78 0.37
CA THR A 130 -13.92 19.50 0.53
C THR A 130 -12.62 19.69 1.31
N SER A 131 -12.54 19.09 2.49
CA SER A 131 -11.36 19.08 3.36
C SER A 131 -10.38 17.94 3.02
N GLY A 132 -10.89 16.85 2.46
CA GLY A 132 -10.08 15.70 2.11
C GLY A 132 -10.91 14.48 1.75
N ILE A 133 -10.29 13.32 1.84
CA ILE A 133 -10.94 12.01 1.69
C ILE A 133 -10.59 11.10 2.85
N ILE A 134 -11.42 10.11 3.08
CA ILE A 134 -11.15 9.05 4.05
C ILE A 134 -11.60 7.71 3.49
N THR A 135 -10.82 6.66 3.73
CA THR A 135 -11.14 5.31 3.29
C THR A 135 -11.49 4.40 4.47
N LEU A 136 -12.11 3.25 4.18
CA LEU A 136 -12.36 2.23 5.18
C LEU A 136 -11.04 1.68 5.74
N GLU A 137 -10.06 1.60 4.88
CA GLU A 137 -8.70 1.16 5.17
C GLU A 137 -8.07 2.06 6.25
N ASP A 138 -8.13 3.41 6.10
CA ASP A 138 -7.62 4.38 7.10
C ASP A 138 -8.31 4.21 8.47
N VAL A 139 -9.63 3.99 8.45
CA VAL A 139 -10.43 3.80 9.67
C VAL A 139 -10.05 2.51 10.40
N ILE A 140 -9.76 1.44 9.66
CA ILE A 140 -9.33 0.15 10.23
C ILE A 140 -7.91 0.27 10.79
N GLU A 141 -7.03 0.98 10.10
CA GLU A 141 -5.66 1.22 10.53
C GLU A 141 -5.57 1.93 11.88
N GLU A 142 -6.50 2.83 12.20
CA GLU A 142 -6.55 3.50 13.50
C GLU A 142 -6.81 2.53 14.68
N ILE A 143 -7.53 1.42 14.43
CA ILE A 143 -7.77 0.39 15.45
C ILE A 143 -6.54 -0.52 15.62
N PHE A 144 -6.02 -1.02 14.50
CA PHE A 144 -5.01 -2.07 14.49
C PHE A 144 -3.57 -1.52 14.44
N GLY A 145 -3.40 -0.22 14.13
CA GLY A 145 -2.14 0.40 13.73
C GLY A 145 -1.80 -0.03 12.31
N GLU A 146 -0.62 0.32 11.83
CA GLU A 146 -0.12 -0.33 10.63
C GLU A 146 -0.24 -1.83 10.87
N ILE A 147 -1.21 -2.44 10.18
CA ILE A 147 -1.42 -3.88 10.23
C ILE A 147 -0.25 -4.47 9.46
N SER A 148 0.87 -4.67 10.15
CA SER A 148 1.84 -5.68 9.75
C SER A 148 1.19 -7.04 10.05
N GLY A 149 0.10 -7.31 9.34
CA GLY A 149 -0.63 -8.56 9.46
C GLY A 149 0.18 -9.66 8.80
N GLU A 150 0.11 -10.85 9.37
CA GLU A 150 0.61 -12.10 8.77
C GLU A 150 0.05 -12.36 7.34
N PHE A 151 -0.75 -11.44 6.78
CA PHE A 151 -1.41 -11.56 5.47
C PHE A 151 -1.23 -10.34 4.55
N ASP A 152 -0.66 -9.21 5.04
CA ASP A 152 -0.28 -8.08 4.20
C ASP A 152 1.26 -8.03 4.04
N ILE A 153 1.81 -9.09 3.53
CA ILE A 153 2.92 -8.91 2.63
C ILE A 153 2.25 -8.17 1.47
N GLU A 154 2.47 -6.85 1.41
CA GLU A 154 1.97 -6.02 0.32
C GLU A 154 2.13 -6.83 -0.97
N ASP A 155 1.03 -7.14 -1.66
CA ASP A 155 1.01 -7.92 -2.91
C ASP A 155 1.95 -7.35 -4.00
N ASN A 156 2.65 -6.25 -3.69
CA ASN A 156 3.55 -5.53 -4.55
C ASN A 156 5.05 -5.70 -4.21
N LEU A 157 5.44 -6.16 -3.01
CA LEU A 157 6.87 -6.22 -2.64
C LEU A 157 7.55 -7.51 -3.08
N PHE A 158 6.80 -8.57 -3.35
CA PHE A 158 7.36 -9.76 -3.97
C PHE A 158 6.32 -10.55 -4.78
N SER A 159 6.82 -11.32 -5.73
CA SER A 159 6.03 -12.27 -6.54
C SER A 159 6.73 -13.62 -6.54
N LYS A 160 6.01 -14.68 -6.22
CA LYS A 160 6.49 -16.06 -6.33
C LYS A 160 6.26 -16.53 -7.77
N LEU A 161 7.33 -16.81 -8.52
CA LEU A 161 7.26 -17.35 -9.87
C LEU A 161 7.12 -18.88 -9.87
N ASP A 162 7.85 -19.56 -8.99
CA ASP A 162 7.78 -20.99 -8.73
C ASP A 162 8.25 -21.30 -7.30
N ASP A 163 8.32 -22.58 -6.90
CA ASP A 163 8.68 -22.97 -5.53
C ASP A 163 10.13 -22.60 -5.12
N HIS A 164 10.95 -22.18 -6.06
CA HIS A 164 12.34 -21.83 -5.83
C HIS A 164 12.75 -20.47 -6.34
N THR A 165 11.83 -19.75 -7.02
CA THR A 165 12.11 -18.48 -7.68
C THR A 165 11.13 -17.40 -7.25
N PHE A 166 11.66 -16.31 -6.74
CA PHE A 166 10.90 -15.14 -6.26
C PHE A 166 11.46 -13.86 -6.89
N ILE A 167 10.60 -12.87 -7.11
CA ILE A 167 11.00 -11.51 -7.46
C ILE A 167 10.63 -10.62 -6.27
N PHE A 168 11.57 -9.83 -5.78
CA PHE A 168 11.40 -8.90 -4.67
C PHE A 168 11.63 -7.46 -5.09
N ASP A 169 10.80 -6.52 -4.60
CA ASP A 169 11.21 -5.13 -4.50
C ASP A 169 12.32 -5.04 -3.45
N SER A 170 13.38 -4.32 -3.74
CA SER A 170 14.54 -4.22 -2.84
C SER A 170 14.27 -3.45 -1.56
N LYS A 171 13.15 -2.73 -1.47
CA LYS A 171 12.69 -2.03 -0.28
C LYS A 171 12.10 -2.96 0.78
N ILE A 172 11.78 -4.21 0.41
CA ILE A 172 11.26 -5.18 1.38
C ILE A 172 12.19 -5.24 2.58
N ASN A 173 11.61 -5.15 3.78
CA ASN A 173 12.43 -5.30 4.98
C ASN A 173 12.91 -6.75 5.13
N LEU A 174 14.02 -6.95 5.83
CA LEU A 174 14.63 -8.28 5.95
C LEU A 174 13.74 -9.28 6.69
N GLN A 175 12.90 -8.83 7.63
CA GLN A 175 12.00 -9.71 8.36
C GLN A 175 10.90 -10.26 7.43
N ASP A 176 10.31 -9.41 6.58
CA ASP A 176 9.31 -9.84 5.61
C ASP A 176 9.92 -10.68 4.49
N PHE A 177 11.14 -10.36 4.09
CA PHE A 177 11.91 -11.21 3.18
C PHE A 177 12.11 -12.62 3.76
N TYR A 178 12.51 -12.75 5.04
CA TYR A 178 12.68 -14.06 5.69
C TYR A 178 11.36 -14.84 5.75
N ARG A 179 10.25 -14.16 6.06
CA ARG A 179 8.91 -14.77 6.06
C ARG A 179 8.51 -15.25 4.66
N ALA A 180 8.72 -14.43 3.63
CA ALA A 180 8.35 -14.75 2.25
C ALA A 180 9.02 -16.03 1.72
N ILE A 181 10.28 -16.29 2.15
CA ILE A 181 11.03 -17.48 1.75
C ILE A 181 10.94 -18.64 2.76
N ASN A 182 10.11 -18.49 3.81
CA ASN A 182 9.99 -19.46 4.92
C ASN A 182 11.35 -19.81 5.57
N LEU A 183 12.18 -18.79 5.80
CA LEU A 183 13.50 -18.96 6.41
C LEU A 183 13.33 -19.33 7.89
N LYS A 184 13.82 -20.51 8.29
CA LYS A 184 13.74 -21.00 9.68
C LYS A 184 14.86 -20.49 10.58
N ASP A 185 15.98 -20.10 9.99
CA ASP A 185 17.17 -19.64 10.71
C ASP A 185 17.75 -18.42 9.98
N SER A 186 17.63 -17.25 10.60
CA SER A 186 18.11 -15.96 10.07
C SER A 186 19.59 -15.69 10.38
N SER A 187 20.24 -16.53 11.17
CA SER A 187 21.63 -16.32 11.62
C SER A 187 22.61 -16.04 10.49
N THR A 188 22.39 -16.66 9.34
CA THR A 188 23.18 -16.47 8.12
C THR A 188 23.19 -15.03 7.60
N PHE A 189 22.12 -14.27 7.83
CA PHE A 189 21.98 -12.88 7.38
C PHE A 189 22.36 -11.89 8.49
N GLU A 190 22.29 -12.29 9.76
CA GLU A 190 22.44 -11.40 10.92
C GLU A 190 23.84 -10.78 11.03
N GLU A 191 24.90 -11.47 10.59
CA GLU A 191 26.26 -10.95 10.62
C GLU A 191 26.44 -9.65 9.80
N ILE A 192 25.64 -9.47 8.75
CA ILE A 192 25.68 -8.31 7.87
C ILE A 192 24.53 -7.33 8.18
N ALA A 193 23.48 -7.81 8.82
CA ALA A 193 22.21 -7.11 8.99
C ALA A 193 22.11 -6.24 10.27
N LEU A 194 23.16 -6.13 11.10
CA LEU A 194 23.12 -5.45 12.40
C LEU A 194 22.62 -3.99 12.37
N GLU A 195 22.72 -3.32 11.21
CA GLU A 195 22.25 -1.93 11.02
C GLU A 195 21.42 -1.77 9.71
N ILE A 196 20.99 -2.87 9.08
CA ILE A 196 20.40 -2.87 7.74
C ILE A 196 18.96 -3.39 7.82
N GLU A 197 18.02 -2.57 7.38
CA GLU A 197 16.59 -2.89 7.46
C GLU A 197 16.05 -3.54 6.19
N THR A 198 16.67 -3.33 5.00
CA THR A 198 16.09 -3.75 3.71
C THR A 198 16.97 -4.72 2.93
N LEU A 199 16.34 -5.54 2.06
CA LEU A 199 17.03 -6.46 1.16
C LEU A 199 18.03 -5.74 0.24
N GLY A 200 17.65 -4.58 -0.29
CA GLY A 200 18.54 -3.77 -1.13
C GLY A 200 19.77 -3.27 -0.38
N GLY A 201 19.58 -2.81 0.85
CA GLY A 201 20.65 -2.41 1.75
C GLY A 201 21.62 -3.56 2.03
N PHE A 202 21.07 -4.74 2.37
CA PHE A 202 21.85 -5.96 2.61
C PHE A 202 22.74 -6.33 1.41
N LEU A 203 22.19 -6.31 0.19
CA LEU A 203 22.94 -6.65 -1.01
C LEU A 203 24.04 -5.63 -1.34
N ILE A 204 23.77 -4.33 -1.14
CA ILE A 204 24.78 -3.26 -1.33
C ILE A 204 25.88 -3.39 -0.28
N GLU A 205 25.54 -3.62 0.98
CA GLU A 205 26.51 -3.78 2.06
C GLU A 205 27.44 -4.97 1.81
N LYS A 206 26.86 -6.10 1.35
CA LYS A 206 27.62 -7.30 1.01
C LYS A 206 28.67 -7.09 -0.08
N ILE A 207 28.36 -6.30 -1.11
CA ILE A 207 29.28 -6.09 -2.24
C ILE A 207 29.99 -4.73 -2.19
N LYS A 208 29.65 -3.88 -1.22
CA LYS A 208 30.22 -2.53 -0.97
C LYS A 208 30.15 -1.60 -2.20
N LYS A 209 29.20 -1.82 -3.10
CA LYS A 209 28.97 -0.98 -4.30
C LYS A 209 27.55 -1.21 -4.83
N ILE A 210 27.08 -0.30 -5.68
CA ILE A 210 25.82 -0.50 -6.41
C ILE A 210 26.07 -1.51 -7.54
N PRO A 211 25.32 -2.63 -7.59
CA PRO A 211 25.49 -3.65 -8.63
C PRO A 211 24.95 -3.19 -9.98
N LYS A 212 25.34 -3.91 -11.04
CA LYS A 212 24.76 -3.73 -12.38
C LYS A 212 23.58 -4.67 -12.60
N VAL A 213 22.67 -4.31 -13.52
CA VAL A 213 21.62 -5.20 -13.99
C VAL A 213 22.23 -6.51 -14.52
N GLY A 214 21.62 -7.64 -14.18
CA GLY A 214 22.11 -8.98 -14.49
C GLY A 214 23.24 -9.49 -13.58
N GLN A 215 23.75 -8.67 -12.67
CA GLN A 215 24.77 -9.11 -11.72
C GLN A 215 24.18 -10.13 -10.75
N VAL A 216 24.94 -11.21 -10.53
CA VAL A 216 24.59 -12.27 -9.58
C VAL A 216 25.37 -12.06 -8.28
N ILE A 217 24.64 -12.10 -7.16
CA ILE A 217 25.21 -12.05 -5.81
C ILE A 217 24.79 -13.34 -5.12
N THR A 218 25.76 -14.10 -4.61
CA THR A 218 25.50 -15.34 -3.89
C THR A 218 25.72 -15.15 -2.39
N HIS A 219 24.80 -15.65 -1.58
CA HIS A 219 24.91 -15.70 -0.14
C HIS A 219 24.39 -17.07 0.31
N ASP A 220 25.28 -17.92 0.76
CA ASP A 220 25.05 -19.35 1.07
C ASP A 220 24.30 -20.06 -0.07
N SER A 221 23.14 -20.62 0.23
CA SER A 221 22.25 -21.29 -0.74
C SER A 221 21.35 -20.34 -1.54
N TYR A 222 21.49 -19.02 -1.34
CA TYR A 222 20.66 -18.00 -1.96
C TYR A 222 21.40 -17.32 -3.10
N LYS A 223 20.79 -17.32 -4.27
CA LYS A 223 21.31 -16.65 -5.47
C LYS A 223 20.42 -15.47 -5.82
N PHE A 224 20.94 -14.26 -5.68
CA PHE A 224 20.27 -13.01 -6.00
C PHE A 224 20.72 -12.53 -7.37
N VAL A 225 19.79 -12.34 -8.30
CA VAL A 225 20.02 -11.76 -9.62
C VAL A 225 19.41 -10.37 -9.62
N ILE A 226 20.19 -9.37 -9.97
CA ILE A 226 19.74 -7.96 -9.99
C ILE A 226 18.97 -7.73 -11.29
N GLU A 227 17.66 -7.48 -11.19
CA GLU A 227 16.78 -7.28 -12.35
C GLU A 227 16.69 -5.81 -12.74
N ILE A 228 16.51 -4.90 -11.77
CA ILE A 228 16.37 -3.47 -12.02
C ILE A 228 17.22 -2.68 -11.01
N VAL A 229 17.98 -1.71 -11.55
CA VAL A 229 18.81 -0.77 -10.79
C VAL A 229 18.53 0.65 -11.23
N ASP A 230 18.48 1.57 -10.29
CA ASP A 230 18.49 3.01 -10.50
C ASP A 230 19.90 3.57 -10.21
N LYS A 231 20.15 4.84 -10.54
CA LYS A 231 21.46 5.52 -10.33
C LYS A 231 22.01 5.42 -8.90
N LYS A 232 21.13 5.23 -7.90
CA LYS A 232 21.48 5.25 -6.47
C LYS A 232 21.09 4.01 -5.70
N ARG A 233 20.28 3.09 -6.26
CA ARG A 233 19.73 1.93 -5.52
C ARG A 233 19.33 0.78 -6.42
N ILE A 234 19.30 -0.42 -5.86
CA ILE A 234 18.61 -1.56 -6.44
C ILE A 234 17.10 -1.31 -6.34
N LYS A 235 16.33 -1.68 -7.35
CA LYS A 235 14.86 -1.63 -7.32
C LYS A 235 14.25 -3.03 -7.25
N GLN A 236 14.77 -3.97 -8.05
CA GLN A 236 14.18 -5.30 -8.14
C GLN A 236 15.26 -6.37 -8.15
N VAL A 237 15.00 -7.44 -7.42
CA VAL A 237 15.91 -8.56 -7.23
C VAL A 237 15.15 -9.86 -7.42
N LYS A 238 15.71 -10.75 -8.24
CA LYS A 238 15.26 -12.13 -8.40
C LYS A 238 16.07 -13.04 -7.48
N LEU A 239 15.38 -13.73 -6.59
CA LEU A 239 15.95 -14.75 -5.72
C LEU A 239 15.74 -16.14 -6.33
N ILE A 240 16.77 -16.95 -6.32
CA ILE A 240 16.73 -18.37 -6.70
C ILE A 240 17.28 -19.19 -5.53
N LEU A 241 16.41 -20.02 -4.96
CA LEU A 241 16.77 -20.95 -3.90
C LEU A 241 17.51 -22.15 -4.51
N GLN A 242 18.77 -22.36 -4.12
CA GLN A 242 19.52 -23.55 -4.55
C GLN A 242 19.14 -24.72 -3.66
N LYS A 243 18.77 -25.86 -4.25
CA LYS A 243 18.60 -27.10 -3.49
C LYS A 243 19.93 -27.47 -2.86
N ASN A 244 19.97 -27.53 -1.52
CA ASN A 244 21.08 -28.20 -0.84
C ASN A 244 21.13 -29.65 -1.34
N LYS A 245 22.30 -30.02 -1.89
CA LYS A 245 22.60 -31.41 -2.22
C LYS A 245 22.77 -32.24 -0.96
#